data_3241d4ed80bc3894678b6b3b258b6f3e
#
_entry.id   3241d4ed80bc3894678b6b3b258b6f3e
#
_cell.length_a   1.000
_cell.length_b   1.000
_cell.length_c   1.000
_cell.angle_alpha   90.00
_cell.angle_beta   90.00
_cell.angle_gamma   90.00
#
_symmetry.space_group_name_H-M   'P 1'
#
loop_
_entity.id
_entity.type
_entity.pdbx_description
1 polymer ?
#
loop_
_entity_poly.entity_id
_entity_poly.type
_entity_poly.pdbx_seq_one_letter_code
_entity_poly.pdbx_strand_id
1 'polypeptide(L)'
;MASMSLDDFAVDEIYVLDTETTGLKGAPLDVVVDIGITKVDIAEGKVEDVYSSVLGYDVDKWDDYRRNAWIFENTDMTLDMVREAPPAERVMRDVSRVLKDKAVTAYNVGYDMKKFLYLDPWCLNGTFRECYDIMLAATDVCKIPSEYYGRKYRYPKLDYAYAHIVDGDPAGIHGVQDHRALSDARMASYLMIELYRSGDYTPWKSL
;
A
#
# COMPACT_ATOMS: atom_id res chain seq x y z
N MET A 1 -33.45 10.84 -12.93
CA MET A 1 -32.12 10.64 -12.34
C MET A 1 -32.30 10.70 -10.83
N ALA A 2 -32.15 9.55 -10.14
CA ALA A 2 -32.18 9.54 -8.69
C ALA A 2 -30.95 10.33 -8.19
N SER A 3 -31.14 11.30 -7.30
CA SER A 3 -30.04 11.97 -6.63
C SER A 3 -29.38 10.95 -5.70
N MET A 4 -28.14 10.60 -5.98
CA MET A 4 -27.33 9.84 -5.01
C MET A 4 -27.25 10.66 -3.71
N SER A 5 -27.60 10.06 -2.58
CA SER A 5 -27.46 10.70 -1.28
C SER A 5 -26.00 10.71 -0.85
N LEU A 6 -25.63 11.63 0.06
CA LEU A 6 -24.27 11.64 0.64
C LEU A 6 -23.96 10.32 1.38
N ASP A 7 -24.99 9.62 1.86
CA ASP A 7 -24.86 8.32 2.55
C ASP A 7 -24.43 7.18 1.58
N ASP A 8 -24.66 7.34 0.27
CA ASP A 8 -24.19 6.39 -0.74
C ASP A 8 -22.66 6.38 -0.89
N PHE A 9 -21.96 7.35 -0.28
CA PHE A 9 -20.51 7.49 -0.27
C PHE A 9 -19.86 7.15 1.08
N ALA A 10 -20.66 6.81 2.09
CA ALA A 10 -20.11 6.36 3.37
C ALA A 10 -19.40 5.02 3.17
N VAL A 11 -18.15 4.96 3.59
CA VAL A 11 -17.36 3.72 3.60
C VAL A 11 -16.98 3.45 5.03
N ASP A 12 -17.55 2.42 5.61
CA ASP A 12 -17.28 2.02 6.98
C ASP A 12 -15.94 1.29 7.07
N GLU A 13 -15.62 0.49 6.04
CA GLU A 13 -14.40 -0.32 5.99
C GLU A 13 -13.55 0.00 4.74
N ILE A 14 -12.27 0.30 4.96
CA ILE A 14 -11.27 0.51 3.90
C ILE A 14 -10.15 -0.53 4.06
N TYR A 15 -9.78 -1.15 2.95
CA TYR A 15 -8.64 -2.06 2.89
C TYR A 15 -7.41 -1.26 2.48
N VAL A 16 -6.36 -1.33 3.29
CA VAL A 16 -5.08 -0.68 3.01
C VAL A 16 -4.08 -1.76 2.65
N LEU A 17 -3.44 -1.63 1.51
CA LEU A 17 -2.43 -2.58 1.06
C LEU A 17 -1.07 -1.90 0.90
N ASP A 18 -0.05 -2.73 0.97
CA ASP A 18 1.32 -2.38 0.64
C ASP A 18 1.99 -3.56 -0.06
N THR A 19 3.00 -3.29 -0.91
CA THR A 19 3.75 -4.30 -1.65
C THR A 19 5.25 -4.04 -1.61
N GLU A 20 6.03 -5.09 -1.31
CA GLU A 20 7.45 -5.09 -1.55
C GLU A 20 7.77 -5.72 -2.90
N THR A 21 8.75 -5.15 -3.59
CA THR A 21 8.99 -5.46 -5.00
C THR A 21 10.49 -5.57 -5.30
N THR A 22 10.82 -6.19 -6.44
CA THR A 22 12.21 -6.28 -6.90
C THR A 22 12.76 -4.98 -7.50
N GLY A 23 11.94 -3.92 -7.63
CA GLY A 23 12.41 -2.63 -8.13
C GLY A 23 11.30 -1.65 -8.46
N LEU A 24 11.67 -0.49 -8.98
CA LEU A 24 10.79 0.67 -9.14
C LEU A 24 10.15 0.83 -10.53
N LYS A 25 10.50 -0.05 -11.48
CA LYS A 25 10.04 0.10 -12.88
C LYS A 25 8.62 -0.42 -13.08
N GLY A 26 8.15 -1.34 -12.22
CA GLY A 26 6.85 -1.98 -12.31
C GLY A 26 6.83 -3.22 -13.19
N ALA A 27 5.67 -3.90 -13.24
CA ALA A 27 5.47 -5.09 -14.04
C ALA A 27 5.63 -4.78 -15.55
N PRO A 28 6.17 -5.71 -16.35
CA PRO A 28 6.64 -7.05 -16.01
C PRO A 28 8.13 -7.10 -15.61
N LEU A 29 8.85 -5.97 -15.60
CA LEU A 29 10.29 -5.94 -15.29
C LEU A 29 10.54 -6.28 -13.83
N ASP A 30 9.75 -5.71 -12.95
CA ASP A 30 9.77 -6.00 -11.53
C ASP A 30 8.58 -6.86 -11.13
N VAL A 31 8.72 -7.57 -10.03
CA VAL A 31 7.67 -8.42 -9.47
C VAL A 31 7.43 -8.08 -7.99
N VAL A 32 6.21 -8.28 -7.53
CA VAL A 32 5.86 -8.21 -6.11
C VAL A 32 6.41 -9.45 -5.42
N VAL A 33 7.15 -9.27 -4.32
CA VAL A 33 7.73 -10.36 -3.51
C VAL A 33 7.10 -10.48 -2.13
N ASP A 34 6.47 -9.43 -1.61
CA ASP A 34 5.69 -9.47 -0.37
C ASP A 34 4.42 -8.62 -0.55
N ILE A 35 3.32 -9.01 0.07
CA ILE A 35 2.07 -8.25 0.08
C ILE A 35 1.43 -8.31 1.45
N GLY A 36 1.02 -7.15 1.95
CA GLY A 36 0.29 -6.99 3.20
C GLY A 36 -1.01 -6.25 2.99
N ILE A 37 -2.07 -6.69 3.65
CA ILE A 37 -3.39 -6.07 3.58
C ILE A 37 -3.97 -5.98 4.97
N THR A 38 -4.38 -4.79 5.36
CA THR A 38 -5.15 -4.52 6.56
C THR A 38 -6.56 -4.07 6.19
N LYS A 39 -7.47 -4.18 7.14
CA LYS A 39 -8.80 -3.61 7.08
C LYS A 39 -8.94 -2.55 8.17
N VAL A 40 -9.45 -1.40 7.81
CA VAL A 40 -9.66 -0.27 8.70
C VAL A 40 -11.15 0.00 8.83
N ASP A 41 -11.69 -0.09 10.04
CA ASP A 41 -12.92 0.60 10.39
C ASP A 41 -12.56 2.06 10.67
N ILE A 42 -12.92 2.94 9.73
CA ILE A 42 -12.44 4.32 9.77
C ILE A 42 -13.15 5.14 10.84
N ALA A 43 -14.38 4.78 11.18
CA ALA A 43 -15.17 5.47 12.21
C ALA A 43 -14.67 5.11 13.61
N GLU A 44 -14.40 3.82 13.86
CA GLU A 44 -13.88 3.33 15.14
C GLU A 44 -12.37 3.54 15.28
N GLY A 45 -11.65 3.72 14.16
CA GLY A 45 -10.19 3.79 14.14
C GLY A 45 -9.53 2.45 14.45
N LYS A 46 -10.18 1.34 14.08
CA LYS A 46 -9.71 -0.02 14.33
C LYS A 46 -9.01 -0.57 13.10
N VAL A 47 -7.83 -1.15 13.30
CA VAL A 47 -7.04 -1.81 12.26
C VAL A 47 -6.98 -3.31 12.53
N GLU A 48 -7.27 -4.12 11.51
CA GLU A 48 -7.20 -5.58 11.56
C GLU A 48 -6.35 -6.10 10.40
N ASP A 49 -5.47 -7.07 10.68
CA ASP A 49 -4.73 -7.78 9.61
C ASP A 49 -5.69 -8.71 8.86
N VAL A 50 -5.66 -8.62 7.54
CA VAL A 50 -6.53 -9.44 6.67
C VAL A 50 -5.73 -10.47 5.91
N TYR A 51 -4.58 -10.07 5.36
CA TYR A 51 -3.76 -10.92 4.54
C TYR A 51 -2.28 -10.52 4.60
N SER A 52 -1.39 -11.49 4.60
CA SER A 52 0.05 -11.27 4.42
C SER A 52 0.67 -12.51 3.80
N SER A 53 1.51 -12.30 2.80
CA SER A 53 2.26 -13.41 2.18
C SER A 53 3.45 -12.92 1.39
N VAL A 54 4.58 -13.61 1.55
CA VAL A 54 5.64 -13.63 0.55
C VAL A 54 5.14 -14.38 -0.68
N LEU A 55 5.56 -13.97 -1.88
CA LEU A 55 5.21 -14.60 -3.15
C LEU A 55 6.34 -15.51 -3.62
N GLY A 56 6.00 -16.74 -3.93
CA GLY A 56 6.93 -17.78 -4.37
C GLY A 56 7.22 -17.71 -5.86
N TYR A 57 8.52 -17.66 -6.19
CA TYR A 57 9.04 -17.69 -7.56
C TYR A 57 10.20 -18.67 -7.70
N ASP A 58 10.43 -19.14 -8.93
CA ASP A 58 11.64 -19.86 -9.31
C ASP A 58 12.81 -18.85 -9.47
N VAL A 59 13.40 -18.48 -8.33
CA VAL A 59 14.47 -17.48 -8.25
C VAL A 59 15.75 -17.91 -8.99
N ASP A 60 15.91 -19.21 -9.28
CA ASP A 60 17.07 -19.71 -10.01
C ASP A 60 17.00 -19.33 -11.50
N LYS A 61 15.82 -19.00 -12.00
CA LYS A 61 15.59 -18.47 -13.35
C LYS A 61 15.67 -16.95 -13.44
N TRP A 62 15.82 -16.26 -12.30
CA TRP A 62 15.94 -14.81 -12.32
C TRP A 62 17.30 -14.35 -12.83
N ASP A 63 17.32 -13.23 -13.50
CA ASP A 63 18.54 -12.51 -13.83
C ASP A 63 19.20 -11.84 -12.61
N ASP A 64 20.42 -11.38 -12.78
CA ASP A 64 21.16 -10.72 -11.69
C ASP A 64 20.47 -9.42 -11.23
N TYR A 65 19.72 -8.75 -12.09
CA TYR A 65 18.96 -7.56 -11.73
C TYR A 65 17.94 -7.85 -10.63
N ARG A 66 17.15 -8.91 -10.78
CA ARG A 66 16.15 -9.29 -9.76
C ARG A 66 16.77 -9.93 -8.53
N ARG A 67 17.83 -10.75 -8.71
CA ARG A 67 18.51 -11.41 -7.57
C ARG A 67 19.20 -10.43 -6.65
N ASN A 68 19.76 -9.33 -7.20
CA ASN A 68 20.44 -8.28 -6.46
C ASN A 68 19.53 -7.06 -6.24
N ALA A 69 18.21 -7.29 -6.17
CA ALA A 69 17.25 -6.22 -5.91
C ALA A 69 17.48 -5.63 -4.51
N TRP A 70 17.26 -4.32 -4.41
CA TRP A 70 17.49 -3.55 -3.18
C TRP A 70 16.86 -4.19 -1.94
N ILE A 71 15.66 -4.78 -2.09
CA ILE A 71 14.92 -5.42 -1.01
C ILE A 71 15.70 -6.58 -0.36
N PHE A 72 16.46 -7.37 -1.12
CA PHE A 72 17.25 -8.49 -0.61
C PHE A 72 18.57 -8.05 0.01
N GLU A 73 19.09 -6.87 -0.37
CA GLU A 73 20.36 -6.35 0.15
C GLU A 73 20.18 -5.47 1.40
N ASN A 74 19.00 -4.90 1.60
CA ASN A 74 18.78 -3.86 2.61
C ASN A 74 17.69 -4.18 3.62
N THR A 75 17.06 -5.35 3.56
CA THR A 75 16.01 -5.79 4.49
C THR A 75 16.22 -7.25 4.90
N ASP A 76 15.35 -7.76 5.75
CA ASP A 76 15.36 -9.17 6.17
C ASP A 76 14.77 -10.13 5.11
N MET A 77 14.24 -9.60 4.00
CA MET A 77 13.75 -10.43 2.89
C MET A 77 14.91 -11.14 2.21
N THR A 78 14.76 -12.44 1.99
CA THR A 78 15.80 -13.25 1.32
C THR A 78 15.26 -13.99 0.10
N LEU A 79 16.15 -14.37 -0.82
CA LEU A 79 15.80 -15.22 -1.97
C LEU A 79 15.26 -16.58 -1.53
N ASP A 80 15.73 -17.11 -0.40
CA ASP A 80 15.22 -18.37 0.14
C ASP A 80 13.78 -18.24 0.63
N MET A 81 13.43 -17.13 1.28
CA MET A 81 12.03 -16.85 1.63
C MET A 81 11.13 -16.84 0.40
N VAL A 82 11.58 -16.21 -0.69
CA VAL A 82 10.83 -16.19 -1.97
C VAL A 82 10.75 -17.58 -2.60
N ARG A 83 11.82 -18.39 -2.55
CA ARG A 83 11.85 -19.74 -3.08
C ARG A 83 10.88 -20.67 -2.36
N GLU A 84 10.76 -20.54 -1.05
CA GLU A 84 9.97 -21.41 -0.17
C GLU A 84 8.51 -20.97 0.00
N ALA A 85 8.19 -19.75 -0.44
CA ALA A 85 6.87 -19.15 -0.29
C ALA A 85 5.80 -19.86 -1.15
N PRO A 86 4.51 -19.67 -0.83
CA PRO A 86 3.42 -20.14 -1.69
C PRO A 86 3.56 -19.58 -3.12
N PRO A 87 3.27 -20.37 -4.16
CA PRO A 87 3.36 -19.93 -5.55
C PRO A 87 2.64 -18.58 -5.77
N ALA A 88 3.28 -17.68 -6.51
CA ALA A 88 2.77 -16.33 -6.74
C ALA A 88 1.33 -16.31 -7.28
N GLU A 89 0.99 -17.24 -8.19
CA GLU A 89 -0.35 -17.33 -8.75
C GLU A 89 -1.41 -17.71 -7.71
N ARG A 90 -1.03 -18.45 -6.65
CA ARG A 90 -1.92 -18.73 -5.53
C ARG A 90 -2.18 -17.48 -4.72
N VAL A 91 -1.11 -16.75 -4.35
CA VAL A 91 -1.20 -15.50 -3.61
C VAL A 91 -2.05 -14.48 -4.36
N MET A 92 -1.82 -14.32 -5.68
CA MET A 92 -2.61 -13.42 -6.54
C MET A 92 -4.11 -13.76 -6.53
N ARG A 93 -4.47 -15.04 -6.59
CA ARG A 93 -5.89 -15.47 -6.49
C ARG A 93 -6.49 -15.18 -5.13
N ASP A 94 -5.72 -15.39 -4.05
CA ASP A 94 -6.20 -15.14 -2.69
C ASP A 94 -6.41 -13.64 -2.46
N VAL A 95 -5.46 -12.80 -2.87
CA VAL A 95 -5.58 -11.33 -2.84
C VAL A 95 -6.78 -10.84 -3.66
N SER A 96 -6.96 -11.38 -4.87
CA SER A 96 -8.12 -11.04 -5.71
C SER A 96 -9.46 -11.30 -5.00
N ARG A 97 -9.56 -12.39 -4.23
CA ARG A 97 -10.77 -12.69 -3.43
C ARG A 97 -10.95 -11.75 -2.26
N VAL A 98 -9.85 -11.43 -1.57
CA VAL A 98 -9.85 -10.53 -0.40
C VAL A 98 -10.31 -9.13 -0.80
N LEU A 99 -9.80 -8.61 -1.93
CA LEU A 99 -10.05 -7.23 -2.36
C LEU A 99 -11.32 -7.05 -3.20
N LYS A 100 -11.91 -8.14 -3.71
CA LYS A 100 -13.08 -8.06 -4.60
C LYS A 100 -14.22 -7.25 -3.99
N ASP A 101 -14.69 -6.25 -4.75
CA ASP A 101 -15.80 -5.35 -4.41
C ASP A 101 -15.55 -4.48 -3.14
N LYS A 102 -14.30 -4.43 -2.63
CA LYS A 102 -13.92 -3.63 -1.46
C LYS A 102 -13.54 -2.20 -1.85
N ALA A 103 -13.52 -1.32 -0.87
CA ALA A 103 -12.88 -0.01 -0.93
C ALA A 103 -11.40 -0.19 -0.57
N VAL A 104 -10.47 0.17 -1.46
CA VAL A 104 -9.05 -0.16 -1.33
C VAL A 104 -8.19 1.06 -1.57
N THR A 105 -7.17 1.24 -0.74
CA THR A 105 -6.13 2.26 -0.92
C THR A 105 -4.75 1.71 -0.59
N ALA A 106 -3.73 2.55 -0.79
CA ALA A 106 -2.33 2.30 -0.42
C ALA A 106 -1.68 3.62 -0.01
N TYR A 107 -0.49 3.55 0.58
CA TYR A 107 0.30 4.76 0.82
C TYR A 107 0.78 5.41 -0.49
N ASN A 108 0.96 4.62 -1.53
CA ASN A 108 1.28 5.12 -2.88
C ASN A 108 0.51 4.30 -3.93
N VAL A 109 -0.78 4.63 -4.11
CA VAL A 109 -1.65 3.97 -5.11
C VAL A 109 -1.01 3.94 -6.51
N GLY A 110 -0.31 5.00 -6.87
CA GLY A 110 0.40 5.09 -8.15
C GLY A 110 1.50 4.03 -8.31
N TYR A 111 2.08 3.58 -7.21
CA TYR A 111 3.09 2.53 -7.21
C TYR A 111 2.47 1.14 -7.07
N ASP A 112 1.85 0.83 -5.96
CA ASP A 112 1.36 -0.50 -5.65
C ASP A 112 0.30 -1.00 -6.63
N MET A 113 -0.68 -0.17 -6.94
CA MET A 113 -1.78 -0.55 -7.81
C MET A 113 -1.44 -0.33 -9.28
N LYS A 114 -1.05 0.90 -9.68
CA LYS A 114 -0.94 1.24 -11.11
C LYS A 114 0.29 0.65 -11.79
N LYS A 115 1.39 0.42 -11.04
CA LYS A 115 2.58 -0.23 -11.59
C LYS A 115 2.59 -1.75 -11.46
N PHE A 116 1.77 -2.33 -10.56
CA PHE A 116 1.76 -3.76 -10.31
C PHE A 116 0.36 -4.37 -10.35
N LEU A 117 -0.52 -4.10 -9.39
CA LEU A 117 -1.76 -4.84 -9.23
C LEU A 117 -2.75 -4.66 -10.39
N TYR A 118 -2.69 -3.57 -11.13
CA TYR A 118 -3.54 -3.34 -12.29
C TYR A 118 -3.01 -3.98 -13.57
N LEU A 119 -1.74 -4.34 -13.59
CA LEU A 119 -1.07 -4.92 -14.75
C LEU A 119 -1.02 -6.44 -14.66
N ASP A 120 -0.69 -7.08 -15.80
CA ASP A 120 -0.37 -8.51 -15.83
C ASP A 120 0.84 -8.82 -14.93
N PRO A 121 0.83 -9.89 -14.13
CA PRO A 121 -0.17 -10.99 -14.07
C PRO A 121 -1.33 -10.76 -13.08
N TRP A 122 -1.38 -9.67 -12.35
CA TRP A 122 -2.40 -9.42 -11.33
C TRP A 122 -3.77 -9.07 -11.91
N CYS A 123 -3.82 -8.15 -12.86
CA CYS A 123 -5.02 -7.72 -13.59
C CYS A 123 -6.21 -7.32 -12.69
N LEU A 124 -5.97 -6.66 -11.56
CA LEU A 124 -7.01 -6.33 -10.58
C LEU A 124 -7.72 -5.00 -10.85
N ASN A 125 -7.39 -4.30 -11.94
CA ASN A 125 -8.07 -3.05 -12.30
C ASN A 125 -9.59 -3.27 -12.47
N GLY A 126 -10.39 -2.48 -11.75
CA GLY A 126 -11.85 -2.56 -11.78
C GLY A 126 -12.45 -3.71 -10.95
N THR A 127 -11.66 -4.50 -10.22
CA THR A 127 -12.17 -5.56 -9.34
C THR A 127 -12.56 -5.06 -7.95
N PHE A 128 -12.07 -3.88 -7.56
CA PHE A 128 -12.37 -3.17 -6.33
C PHE A 128 -12.53 -1.67 -6.58
N ARG A 129 -12.96 -0.91 -5.59
CA ARG A 129 -13.11 0.54 -5.68
C ARG A 129 -11.85 1.21 -5.12
N GLU A 130 -11.08 1.88 -5.99
CA GLU A 130 -9.90 2.65 -5.60
C GLU A 130 -10.32 3.86 -4.75
N CYS A 131 -9.78 3.98 -3.54
CA CYS A 131 -9.93 5.14 -2.70
C CYS A 131 -8.76 6.12 -2.91
N TYR A 132 -8.88 7.31 -2.32
CA TYR A 132 -7.87 8.35 -2.41
C TYR A 132 -6.54 7.88 -1.81
N ASP A 133 -5.45 8.28 -2.44
CA ASP A 133 -4.08 7.94 -2.08
C ASP A 133 -3.66 8.59 -0.75
N ILE A 134 -3.18 7.78 0.20
CA ILE A 134 -2.80 8.25 1.55
C ILE A 134 -1.58 9.18 1.48
N MET A 135 -0.60 8.91 0.61
CA MET A 135 0.59 9.75 0.44
C MET A 135 0.21 11.15 -0.09
N LEU A 136 -0.76 11.23 -0.99
CA LEU A 136 -1.23 12.52 -1.50
C LEU A 136 -1.90 13.34 -0.40
N ALA A 137 -2.72 12.71 0.44
CA ALA A 137 -3.30 13.37 1.62
C ALA A 137 -2.21 13.84 2.60
N ALA A 138 -1.27 12.97 2.94
CA ALA A 138 -0.15 13.31 3.81
C ALA A 138 0.74 14.42 3.25
N THR A 139 0.85 14.54 1.93
CA THR A 139 1.64 15.60 1.29
C THR A 139 1.11 16.99 1.62
N ASP A 140 -0.22 17.15 1.63
CA ASP A 140 -0.87 18.43 1.93
C ASP A 140 -0.74 18.81 3.42
N VAL A 141 -0.50 17.85 4.30
CA VAL A 141 -0.28 18.07 5.74
C VAL A 141 1.21 18.30 6.04
N CYS A 142 2.09 17.44 5.54
CA CYS A 142 3.54 17.50 5.78
C CYS A 142 4.21 18.74 5.15
N LYS A 143 3.71 19.20 4.01
CA LYS A 143 4.17 20.42 3.30
C LYS A 143 5.68 20.53 3.12
N ILE A 144 6.36 19.40 2.87
CA ILE A 144 7.80 19.40 2.66
C ILE A 144 8.11 20.14 1.35
N PRO A 145 8.91 21.23 1.36
CA PRO A 145 9.21 21.99 0.15
C PRO A 145 9.78 21.08 -0.95
N SER A 146 9.32 21.29 -2.18
CA SER A 146 9.84 20.60 -3.35
C SER A 146 10.91 21.45 -4.03
N GLU A 147 12.00 20.80 -4.44
CA GLU A 147 13.02 21.41 -5.29
C GLU A 147 12.67 21.31 -6.79
N TYR A 148 11.60 20.56 -7.13
CA TYR A 148 11.17 20.38 -8.51
C TYR A 148 10.27 21.50 -8.99
N TYR A 149 10.58 22.08 -10.15
CA TYR A 149 9.77 23.09 -10.80
C TYR A 149 8.33 22.60 -11.01
N GLY A 150 7.35 23.44 -10.69
CA GLY A 150 5.93 23.14 -10.88
C GLY A 150 5.27 22.33 -9.75
N ARG A 151 6.03 21.85 -8.76
CA ARG A 151 5.48 21.15 -7.59
C ARG A 151 5.82 21.93 -6.31
N LYS A 152 4.80 22.30 -5.55
CA LYS A 152 4.97 23.06 -4.29
C LYS A 152 5.58 22.22 -3.18
N TYR A 153 5.12 20.97 -3.03
CA TYR A 153 5.57 20.03 -2.01
C TYR A 153 6.05 18.72 -2.63
N ARG A 154 7.04 18.09 -2.03
CA ARG A 154 7.45 16.71 -2.37
C ARG A 154 6.62 15.70 -1.57
N TYR A 155 6.48 14.51 -2.10
CA TYR A 155 5.84 13.42 -1.41
C TYR A 155 6.67 13.00 -0.19
N PRO A 156 6.07 12.89 1.01
CA PRO A 156 6.76 12.37 2.19
C PRO A 156 7.01 10.86 2.02
N LYS A 157 8.06 10.36 2.65
CA LYS A 157 8.19 8.93 2.91
C LYS A 157 7.18 8.51 3.97
N LEU A 158 6.81 7.22 4.03
CA LEU A 158 5.82 6.70 4.97
C LEU A 158 6.25 6.92 6.43
N ASP A 159 7.50 6.56 6.76
CA ASP A 159 8.10 6.77 8.09
C ASP A 159 8.06 8.24 8.54
N TYR A 160 8.41 9.16 7.64
CA TYR A 160 8.35 10.59 7.92
C TYR A 160 6.92 11.07 8.15
N ALA A 161 5.97 10.68 7.28
CA ALA A 161 4.58 11.09 7.39
C ALA A 161 3.96 10.56 8.69
N TYR A 162 4.26 9.31 9.03
CA TYR A 162 3.80 8.69 10.27
C TYR A 162 4.32 9.44 11.49
N ALA A 163 5.62 9.66 11.58
CA ALA A 163 6.24 10.39 12.70
C ALA A 163 5.75 11.85 12.82
N HIS A 164 5.35 12.46 11.69
CA HIS A 164 4.89 13.86 11.66
C HIS A 164 3.42 14.03 12.02
N ILE A 165 2.56 13.07 11.65
CA ILE A 165 1.11 13.18 11.72
C ILE A 165 0.52 12.37 12.87
N VAL A 166 1.07 11.17 13.13
CA VAL A 166 0.61 10.28 14.19
C VAL A 166 1.30 10.66 15.49
N ASP A 167 0.53 11.16 16.45
CA ASP A 167 1.05 11.54 17.76
C ASP A 167 1.15 10.29 18.66
N GLY A 168 2.35 9.77 18.79
CA GLY A 168 2.65 8.51 19.47
C GLY A 168 2.73 7.32 18.52
N ASP A 169 2.73 6.14 19.08
CA ASP A 169 2.79 4.88 18.33
C ASP A 169 1.74 3.89 18.86
N PRO A 170 0.47 4.00 18.41
CA PRO A 170 -0.62 3.17 18.93
C PRO A 170 -0.46 1.68 18.62
N ALA A 171 0.38 1.30 17.65
CA ALA A 171 0.60 -0.08 17.22
C ALA A 171 1.96 -0.65 17.62
N GLY A 172 2.82 0.12 18.28
CA GLY A 172 4.19 -0.29 18.58
C GLY A 172 5.11 -0.33 17.36
N ILE A 173 4.76 0.42 16.30
CA ILE A 173 5.52 0.45 15.03
C ILE A 173 6.72 1.42 15.13
N HIS A 174 6.64 2.41 16.03
CA HIS A 174 7.68 3.40 16.31
C HIS A 174 8.11 4.29 15.12
N GLY A 175 7.26 4.39 14.08
CA GLY A 175 7.56 5.20 12.91
C GLY A 175 8.76 4.73 12.10
N VAL A 176 9.18 3.49 12.25
CA VAL A 176 10.31 2.88 11.54
C VAL A 176 9.79 1.84 10.57
N GLN A 177 10.05 2.04 9.28
CA GLN A 177 9.77 1.06 8.24
C GLN A 177 10.74 -0.13 8.37
N ASP A 178 10.20 -1.34 8.49
CA ASP A 178 10.98 -2.58 8.40
C ASP A 178 10.97 -3.19 6.99
N HIS A 179 10.27 -2.52 6.07
CA HIS A 179 10.09 -2.96 4.70
C HIS A 179 9.50 -4.37 4.59
N ARG A 180 8.49 -4.63 5.40
CA ARG A 180 7.60 -5.76 5.29
C ARG A 180 6.20 -5.25 5.00
N ALA A 181 5.63 -5.72 3.91
CA ALA A 181 4.39 -5.17 3.36
C ALA A 181 3.24 -5.09 4.39
N LEU A 182 3.09 -6.06 5.30
CA LEU A 182 2.04 -5.99 6.31
C LEU A 182 2.30 -4.90 7.35
N SER A 183 3.53 -4.69 7.78
CA SER A 183 3.86 -3.65 8.76
C SER A 183 3.71 -2.25 8.15
N ASP A 184 4.10 -2.08 6.90
CA ASP A 184 3.94 -0.82 6.17
C ASP A 184 2.44 -0.53 5.88
N ALA A 185 1.64 -1.55 5.56
CA ALA A 185 0.18 -1.42 5.46
C ALA A 185 -0.48 -1.00 6.80
N ARG A 186 -0.01 -1.54 7.94
CA ARG A 186 -0.48 -1.10 9.27
C ARG A 186 -0.11 0.35 9.54
N MET A 187 1.14 0.74 9.26
CA MET A 187 1.61 2.12 9.42
C MET A 187 0.77 3.08 8.57
N ALA A 188 0.53 2.75 7.29
CA ALA A 188 -0.33 3.53 6.40
C ALA A 188 -1.78 3.61 6.91
N SER A 189 -2.30 2.54 7.53
CA SER A 189 -3.65 2.50 8.09
C SER A 189 -3.83 3.47 9.25
N TYR A 190 -2.92 3.48 10.22
CA TYR A 190 -2.97 4.42 11.34
C TYR A 190 -2.77 5.86 10.88
N LEU A 191 -1.88 6.09 9.91
CA LEU A 191 -1.72 7.40 9.29
C LEU A 191 -3.02 7.86 8.61
N MET A 192 -3.69 6.98 7.87
CA MET A 192 -4.98 7.28 7.24
C MET A 192 -6.07 7.65 8.27
N ILE A 193 -6.13 6.94 9.40
CA ILE A 193 -7.07 7.23 10.48
C ILE A 193 -6.86 8.65 11.03
N GLU A 194 -5.62 9.04 11.30
CA GLU A 194 -5.33 10.38 11.83
C GLU A 194 -5.62 11.48 10.80
N LEU A 195 -5.30 11.25 9.52
CA LEU A 195 -5.67 12.15 8.43
C LEU A 195 -7.20 12.27 8.26
N TYR A 196 -7.93 11.18 8.47
CA TYR A 196 -9.40 11.21 8.44
C TYR A 196 -9.98 11.99 9.61
N ARG A 197 -9.47 11.79 10.81
CA ARG A 197 -9.89 12.50 12.03
C ARG A 197 -9.65 14.00 11.96
N SER A 198 -8.55 14.40 11.32
CA SER A 198 -8.23 15.84 11.09
C SER A 198 -9.02 16.45 9.92
N GLY A 199 -9.71 15.63 9.12
CA GLY A 199 -10.44 16.10 7.94
C GLY A 199 -9.57 16.27 6.68
N ASP A 200 -8.32 15.81 6.72
CA ASP A 200 -7.36 15.90 5.61
C ASP A 200 -7.46 14.71 4.64
N TYR A 201 -8.14 13.63 5.02
CA TYR A 201 -8.43 12.48 4.18
C TYR A 201 -9.92 12.25 4.00
N THR A 202 -10.34 12.00 2.77
CA THR A 202 -11.65 11.46 2.43
C THR A 202 -11.49 10.35 1.40
N PRO A 203 -12.16 9.19 1.54
CA PRO A 203 -11.97 8.04 0.66
C PRO A 203 -12.21 8.33 -0.82
N TRP A 204 -13.11 9.25 -1.13
CA TRP A 204 -13.58 9.56 -2.49
C TRP A 204 -13.13 10.92 -3.01
N LYS A 205 -12.05 11.48 -2.51
CA LYS A 205 -11.53 12.75 -3.02
C LYS A 205 -11.12 12.56 -4.49
N SER A 206 -11.75 13.31 -5.38
CA SER A 206 -11.36 13.33 -6.81
C SER A 206 -9.94 13.91 -6.95
N LEU A 207 -9.13 13.27 -7.77
CA LEU A 207 -7.82 13.78 -8.18
C LEU A 207 -7.97 15.03 -9.03
#